data_8be589892272a55f339c463fe74ddcb0
#
_entry.id   8be589892272a55f339c463fe74ddcb0
#
_cell.length_a   1.000
_cell.length_b   1.000
_cell.length_c   1.000
_cell.angle_alpha   90.00
_cell.angle_beta   90.00
_cell.angle_gamma   90.00
#
_symmetry.space_group_name_H-M   'P 1'
#
loop_
_entity.id
_entity.type
_entity.pdbx_description
1 polymer ?
#
loop_
_entity_poly.entity_id
_entity_poly.type
_entity_poly.pdbx_seq_one_letter_code
_entity_poly.pdbx_strand_id
1 'polypeptide(L)'
;MIDKAADIPSGASRANSAMIHAGYDDKPGSIKADFCAPGNRLYHELAAPLDMTLRKCGSYVCGFDEKDLKHLEMLLDQGKRNGVPGLEIVGGDALRAKEPNVGAEILHALWAPSGCIVNNFEAVLAFMDNAQQNGVELFLETELQDIVLSDDRKEVLGIHTNRGFMRTSVVVNAAGVNSDLVAKMAGDDSFSIEPTRGEYYIMDKNIGNLVGSFFFACPTDKGK
;
A
#
# COMPACT_ATOMS: atom_id res chain seq x y z
N MET A 1 -4.74 -4.28 20.92
CA MET A 1 -3.66 -4.23 19.90
C MET A 1 -2.35 -3.90 20.59
N ILE A 2 -1.23 -4.52 20.19
CA ILE A 2 0.10 -4.21 20.73
C ILE A 2 1.01 -3.72 19.60
N ASP A 3 1.92 -2.78 19.87
CA ASP A 3 3.01 -2.36 19.00
C ASP A 3 4.27 -2.11 19.84
N LYS A 4 5.44 -2.53 19.32
CA LYS A 4 6.71 -2.32 20.00
C LYS A 4 7.23 -0.88 19.91
N ALA A 5 6.71 -0.10 18.98
CA ALA A 5 7.09 1.30 18.84
C ALA A 5 6.50 2.17 19.96
N ALA A 6 7.17 3.27 20.22
CA ALA A 6 6.71 4.27 21.20
C ALA A 6 5.57 5.16 20.66
N ASP A 7 5.32 5.12 19.34
CA ASP A 7 4.31 5.95 18.70
C ASP A 7 3.83 5.32 17.37
N ILE A 8 2.66 5.77 16.89
CA ILE A 8 2.08 5.44 15.59
C ILE A 8 1.91 6.72 14.76
N PRO A 9 2.06 6.63 13.42
CA PRO A 9 2.53 5.49 12.64
C PRO A 9 4.03 5.22 12.77
N SER A 10 4.43 3.98 12.60
CA SER A 10 5.83 3.57 12.57
C SER A 10 6.11 2.68 11.34
N GLY A 11 7.39 2.36 11.11
CA GLY A 11 7.80 1.44 10.04
C GLY A 11 7.34 1.85 8.65
N ALA A 12 6.94 0.87 7.83
CA ALA A 12 6.52 1.08 6.43
C ALA A 12 5.23 1.90 6.29
N SER A 13 4.35 1.90 7.29
CA SER A 13 3.13 2.72 7.26
C SER A 13 3.42 4.21 7.31
N ARG A 14 4.57 4.62 7.88
CA ARG A 14 5.05 6.00 7.90
C ARG A 14 5.92 6.33 6.69
N ALA A 15 6.79 5.40 6.28
CA ALA A 15 7.81 5.58 5.27
C ALA A 15 7.40 4.95 3.94
N ASN A 16 6.49 5.60 3.22
CA ASN A 16 6.02 5.19 1.89
C ASN A 16 5.65 6.43 1.05
N SER A 17 5.28 6.22 -0.22
CA SER A 17 4.91 7.29 -1.15
C SER A 17 3.50 7.86 -0.94
N ALA A 18 2.76 7.40 0.06
CA ALA A 18 1.39 7.79 0.37
C ALA A 18 0.39 7.60 -0.79
N MET A 19 0.75 6.81 -1.77
CA MET A 19 -0.07 6.53 -2.94
C MET A 19 -1.05 5.38 -2.67
N ILE A 20 -2.31 5.61 -2.98
CA ILE A 20 -3.34 4.59 -3.07
C ILE A 20 -3.41 4.14 -4.53
N HIS A 21 -2.82 2.98 -4.80
CA HIS A 21 -2.74 2.40 -6.14
C HIS A 21 -4.12 2.03 -6.69
N ALA A 22 -4.31 2.15 -8.00
CA ALA A 22 -5.56 1.79 -8.66
C ALA A 22 -5.78 0.26 -8.73
N GLY A 23 -4.70 -0.55 -8.84
CA GLY A 23 -4.76 -2.01 -8.89
C GLY A 23 -4.60 -2.64 -10.28
N TYR A 24 -4.10 -1.89 -11.25
CA TYR A 24 -3.89 -2.40 -12.60
C TYR A 24 -2.62 -3.25 -12.75
N ASP A 25 -1.62 -3.09 -11.87
CA ASP A 25 -0.31 -3.73 -11.96
C ASP A 25 -0.26 -5.12 -11.30
N ASP A 26 -1.27 -5.48 -10.54
CA ASP A 26 -1.29 -6.74 -9.81
C ASP A 26 -1.84 -7.87 -10.68
N LYS A 27 -1.14 -9.02 -10.67
CA LYS A 27 -1.54 -10.20 -11.46
C LYS A 27 -2.93 -10.68 -11.03
N PRO A 28 -3.92 -10.76 -11.94
CA PRO A 28 -5.26 -11.23 -11.63
C PRO A 28 -5.27 -12.59 -10.93
N GLY A 29 -6.07 -12.74 -9.88
CA GLY A 29 -6.15 -13.96 -9.06
C GLY A 29 -5.01 -14.09 -8.04
N SER A 30 -4.18 -13.08 -7.87
CA SER A 30 -3.24 -12.99 -6.74
C SER A 30 -3.88 -12.29 -5.54
N ILE A 31 -3.38 -12.60 -4.34
CA ILE A 31 -3.81 -11.91 -3.10
C ILE A 31 -3.64 -10.40 -3.22
N LYS A 32 -2.60 -9.92 -3.90
CA LYS A 32 -2.41 -8.48 -4.14
C LYS A 32 -3.56 -7.89 -4.96
N ALA A 33 -3.96 -8.53 -6.06
CA ALA A 33 -5.09 -8.07 -6.88
C ALA A 33 -6.41 -8.10 -6.10
N ASP A 34 -6.62 -9.13 -5.27
CA ASP A 34 -7.82 -9.28 -4.45
C ASP A 34 -7.97 -8.17 -3.41
N PHE A 35 -6.88 -7.53 -3.01
CA PHE A 35 -6.91 -6.45 -2.02
C PHE A 35 -6.64 -5.05 -2.60
N CYS A 36 -5.90 -4.90 -3.69
CA CYS A 36 -5.48 -3.59 -4.18
C CYS A 36 -6.65 -2.76 -4.73
N ALA A 37 -7.37 -3.26 -5.73
CA ALA A 37 -8.50 -2.54 -6.31
C ALA A 37 -9.69 -2.38 -5.34
N PRO A 38 -10.08 -3.39 -4.53
CA PRO A 38 -11.05 -3.19 -3.45
C PRO A 38 -10.58 -2.20 -2.40
N GLY A 39 -9.32 -2.24 -1.99
CA GLY A 39 -8.72 -1.29 -1.05
C GLY A 39 -8.75 0.14 -1.54
N ASN A 40 -8.48 0.36 -2.83
CA ASN A 40 -8.63 1.68 -3.46
C ASN A 40 -10.06 2.22 -3.30
N ARG A 41 -11.09 1.40 -3.59
CA ARG A 41 -12.50 1.79 -3.39
C ARG A 41 -12.80 2.12 -1.94
N LEU A 42 -12.34 1.29 -0.99
CA LEU A 42 -12.54 1.52 0.43
C LEU A 42 -11.91 2.83 0.91
N TYR A 43 -10.73 3.20 0.43
CA TYR A 43 -10.14 4.51 0.75
C TYR A 43 -11.02 5.67 0.28
N HIS A 44 -11.61 5.56 -0.92
CA HIS A 44 -12.55 6.58 -1.42
C HIS A 44 -13.84 6.68 -0.59
N GLU A 45 -14.30 5.56 -0.04
CA GLU A 45 -15.51 5.49 0.80
C GLU A 45 -15.24 5.95 2.23
N LEU A 46 -14.09 5.58 2.80
CA LEU A 46 -13.76 5.82 4.20
C LEU A 46 -13.11 7.20 4.45
N ALA A 47 -12.57 7.84 3.43
CA ALA A 47 -11.83 9.10 3.61
C ALA A 47 -12.67 10.18 4.32
N ALA A 48 -13.90 10.43 3.85
CA ALA A 48 -14.76 11.44 4.48
C ALA A 48 -15.30 11.03 5.85
N PRO A 49 -15.82 9.78 6.06
CA PRO A 49 -16.26 9.34 7.38
C PRO A 49 -15.17 9.34 8.46
N LEU A 50 -13.91 9.13 8.07
CA LEU A 50 -12.77 9.08 8.99
C LEU A 50 -11.96 10.39 8.99
N ASP A 51 -12.45 11.43 8.34
CA ASP A 51 -11.78 12.74 8.23
C ASP A 51 -10.34 12.66 7.69
N MET A 52 -10.13 11.77 6.71
CA MET A 52 -8.83 11.60 6.05
C MET A 52 -8.74 12.47 4.81
N THR A 53 -7.62 13.17 4.65
CA THR A 53 -7.33 13.94 3.44
C THR A 53 -6.99 13.00 2.28
N LEU A 54 -7.86 12.93 1.26
CA LEU A 54 -7.67 12.15 0.04
C LEU A 54 -7.62 13.07 -1.18
N ARG A 55 -6.47 13.14 -1.85
CA ARG A 55 -6.31 13.89 -3.10
C ARG A 55 -6.46 12.95 -4.31
N LYS A 56 -7.51 13.15 -5.08
CA LYS A 56 -7.78 12.43 -6.35
C LYS A 56 -6.93 13.04 -7.45
N CYS A 57 -5.79 12.45 -7.74
CA CYS A 57 -4.84 12.96 -8.72
C CYS A 57 -4.65 12.04 -9.93
N GLY A 58 -5.08 10.77 -9.82
CA GLY A 58 -4.83 9.78 -10.84
C GLY A 58 -3.36 9.38 -10.96
N SER A 59 -3.09 8.43 -11.85
CA SER A 59 -1.72 8.02 -12.17
C SER A 59 -1.56 7.69 -13.65
N TYR A 60 -0.36 7.88 -14.17
CA TYR A 60 0.06 7.51 -15.51
C TYR A 60 1.19 6.50 -15.47
N VAL A 61 1.14 5.48 -16.33
CA VAL A 61 2.31 4.67 -16.68
C VAL A 61 2.72 5.09 -18.07
N CYS A 62 3.93 5.65 -18.21
CA CYS A 62 4.42 6.26 -19.43
C CYS A 62 5.19 5.27 -20.30
N GLY A 63 4.90 5.25 -21.59
CA GLY A 63 5.57 4.47 -22.61
C GLY A 63 6.28 5.38 -23.61
N PHE A 64 7.46 4.95 -24.04
CA PHE A 64 8.39 5.71 -24.87
C PHE A 64 8.55 5.11 -26.27
N ASP A 65 8.07 3.89 -26.47
CA ASP A 65 8.14 3.18 -27.75
C ASP A 65 6.99 2.17 -27.93
N GLU A 66 7.01 1.42 -29.04
CA GLU A 66 6.02 0.40 -29.38
C GLU A 66 6.08 -0.84 -28.46
N LYS A 67 7.23 -1.14 -27.86
CA LYS A 67 7.35 -2.23 -26.87
C LYS A 67 6.59 -1.84 -25.59
N ASP A 68 6.78 -0.58 -25.19
CA ASP A 68 6.05 -0.03 -24.04
C ASP A 68 4.56 0.01 -24.28
N LEU A 69 4.08 0.36 -25.50
CA LEU A 69 2.66 0.33 -25.82
C LEU A 69 2.04 -1.05 -25.57
N LYS A 70 2.70 -2.12 -26.00
CA LYS A 70 2.24 -3.49 -25.74
C LYS A 70 2.17 -3.81 -24.23
N HIS A 71 3.11 -3.28 -23.46
CA HIS A 71 3.09 -3.42 -22.00
C HIS A 71 1.91 -2.65 -21.38
N LEU A 72 1.63 -1.44 -21.86
CA LEU A 72 0.46 -0.66 -21.41
C LEU A 72 -0.87 -1.37 -21.75
N GLU A 73 -0.97 -1.98 -22.93
CA GLU A 73 -2.13 -2.80 -23.33
C GLU A 73 -2.32 -4.00 -22.40
N MET A 74 -1.23 -4.67 -22.02
CA MET A 74 -1.27 -5.76 -21.05
C MET A 74 -1.75 -5.27 -19.67
N LEU A 75 -1.24 -4.13 -19.18
CA LEU A 75 -1.67 -3.54 -17.91
C LEU A 75 -3.14 -3.10 -17.96
N LEU A 76 -3.61 -2.57 -19.09
CA LEU A 76 -5.01 -2.20 -19.31
C LEU A 76 -5.93 -3.43 -19.20
N ASP A 77 -5.60 -4.54 -19.87
CA ASP A 77 -6.37 -5.79 -19.77
C ASP A 77 -6.36 -6.33 -18.34
N GLN A 78 -5.18 -6.38 -17.72
CA GLN A 78 -5.00 -6.83 -16.35
C GLN A 78 -5.83 -6.00 -15.36
N GLY A 79 -5.77 -4.67 -15.47
CA GLY A 79 -6.56 -3.77 -14.63
C GLY A 79 -8.06 -3.90 -14.82
N LYS A 80 -8.54 -4.11 -16.07
CA LYS A 80 -9.95 -4.42 -16.32
C LYS A 80 -10.39 -5.71 -15.64
N ARG A 81 -9.56 -6.76 -15.68
CA ARG A 81 -9.82 -8.04 -15.00
C ARG A 81 -9.82 -7.89 -13.47
N ASN A 82 -9.03 -6.98 -12.93
CA ASN A 82 -9.01 -6.64 -11.51
C ASN A 82 -10.16 -5.70 -11.09
N GLY A 83 -11.01 -5.26 -12.05
CA GLY A 83 -12.14 -4.38 -11.79
C GLY A 83 -11.77 -2.91 -11.53
N VAL A 84 -10.62 -2.46 -12.06
CA VAL A 84 -10.21 -1.05 -11.98
C VAL A 84 -11.02 -0.20 -12.95
N PRO A 85 -11.74 0.83 -12.48
CA PRO A 85 -12.60 1.64 -13.33
C PRO A 85 -11.80 2.69 -14.10
N GLY A 86 -12.31 3.06 -15.30
CA GLY A 86 -11.88 4.24 -16.04
C GLY A 86 -10.47 4.19 -16.63
N LEU A 87 -9.85 3.01 -16.72
CA LEU A 87 -8.54 2.83 -17.35
C LEU A 87 -8.61 3.11 -18.85
N GLU A 88 -7.68 3.91 -19.35
CA GLU A 88 -7.54 4.20 -20.79
C GLU A 88 -6.08 4.42 -21.18
N ILE A 89 -5.72 4.06 -22.42
CA ILE A 89 -4.44 4.45 -23.01
C ILE A 89 -4.65 5.75 -23.77
N VAL A 90 -3.86 6.76 -23.40
CA VAL A 90 -3.87 8.10 -24.03
C VAL A 90 -2.59 8.34 -24.81
N GLY A 91 -2.65 9.09 -25.88
CA GLY A 91 -1.47 9.54 -26.62
C GLY A 91 -0.72 10.64 -25.88
N GLY A 92 0.57 10.81 -26.20
CA GLY A 92 1.43 11.81 -25.57
C GLY A 92 0.92 13.24 -25.66
N ASP A 93 0.25 13.62 -26.77
CA ASP A 93 -0.32 14.97 -26.92
C ASP A 93 -1.50 15.19 -25.96
N ALA A 94 -2.37 14.20 -25.79
CA ALA A 94 -3.48 14.27 -24.84
C ALA A 94 -2.98 14.31 -23.40
N LEU A 95 -1.90 13.59 -23.11
CA LEU A 95 -1.22 13.66 -21.81
C LEU A 95 -0.65 15.07 -21.56
N ARG A 96 0.10 15.64 -22.50
CA ARG A 96 0.70 16.98 -22.38
C ARG A 96 -0.34 18.10 -22.28
N ALA A 97 -1.51 17.91 -22.87
CA ALA A 97 -2.62 18.87 -22.71
C ALA A 97 -3.10 18.97 -21.25
N LYS A 98 -2.99 17.88 -20.46
CA LYS A 98 -3.36 17.85 -19.04
C LYS A 98 -2.15 18.13 -18.12
N GLU A 99 -0.97 17.72 -18.52
CA GLU A 99 0.28 17.79 -17.77
C GLU A 99 1.38 18.43 -18.64
N PRO A 100 1.40 19.77 -18.77
CA PRO A 100 2.23 20.48 -19.75
C PRO A 100 3.75 20.32 -19.55
N ASN A 101 4.17 19.96 -18.34
CA ASN A 101 5.59 19.81 -18.01
C ASN A 101 6.14 18.42 -18.29
N VAL A 102 5.34 17.52 -18.87
CA VAL A 102 5.78 16.16 -19.21
C VAL A 102 6.56 16.18 -20.52
N GLY A 103 7.65 15.42 -20.57
CA GLY A 103 8.56 15.39 -21.72
C GLY A 103 7.92 14.94 -23.04
N ALA A 104 8.45 15.45 -24.15
CA ALA A 104 7.94 15.15 -25.49
C ALA A 104 8.21 13.70 -25.92
N GLU A 105 9.15 13.03 -25.27
CA GLU A 105 9.55 11.64 -25.52
C GLU A 105 8.50 10.62 -25.11
N ILE A 106 7.51 10.99 -24.28
CA ILE A 106 6.40 10.12 -23.90
C ILE A 106 5.39 10.06 -25.04
N LEU A 107 5.27 8.88 -25.67
CA LEU A 107 4.40 8.65 -26.82
C LEU A 107 3.00 8.17 -26.41
N HIS A 108 2.91 7.36 -25.37
CA HIS A 108 1.69 6.75 -24.85
C HIS A 108 1.69 6.75 -23.33
N ALA A 109 0.52 6.75 -22.70
CA ALA A 109 0.42 6.53 -21.27
C ALA A 109 -0.88 5.78 -20.92
N LEU A 110 -0.80 4.86 -19.96
CA LEU A 110 -1.99 4.28 -19.32
C LEU A 110 -2.45 5.23 -18.22
N TRP A 111 -3.64 5.77 -18.36
CA TRP A 111 -4.29 6.61 -17.36
C TRP A 111 -5.14 5.76 -16.41
N ALA A 112 -4.97 5.96 -15.11
CA ALA A 112 -5.76 5.34 -14.04
C ALA A 112 -6.35 6.43 -13.12
N PRO A 113 -7.60 6.84 -13.34
CA PRO A 113 -8.21 7.97 -12.62
C PRO A 113 -8.46 7.71 -11.15
N SER A 114 -8.58 6.46 -10.72
CA SER A 114 -8.82 6.08 -9.32
C SER A 114 -7.57 6.15 -8.43
N GLY A 115 -6.37 6.33 -9.01
CA GLY A 115 -5.17 6.59 -8.23
C GLY A 115 -5.30 7.87 -7.40
N CYS A 116 -4.86 7.86 -6.16
CA CYS A 116 -4.95 9.02 -5.27
C CYS A 116 -3.81 9.07 -4.26
N ILE A 117 -3.68 10.19 -3.56
CA ILE A 117 -2.75 10.40 -2.46
C ILE A 117 -3.56 10.50 -1.17
N VAL A 118 -3.10 9.84 -0.13
CA VAL A 118 -3.57 10.04 1.24
C VAL A 118 -2.42 10.60 2.09
N ASN A 119 -2.73 11.35 3.13
CA ASN A 119 -1.74 11.58 4.17
C ASN A 119 -1.61 10.29 4.99
N ASN A 120 -0.51 9.56 4.81
CA ASN A 120 -0.32 8.25 5.45
C ASN A 120 -0.22 8.32 6.99
N PHE A 121 0.24 9.43 7.55
CA PHE A 121 0.21 9.66 9.00
C PHE A 121 -1.23 9.81 9.50
N GLU A 122 -1.98 10.71 8.85
CA GLU A 122 -3.38 10.98 9.15
C GLU A 122 -4.23 9.71 9.01
N ALA A 123 -4.02 8.93 7.93
CA ALA A 123 -4.76 7.70 7.69
C ALA A 123 -4.55 6.66 8.81
N VAL A 124 -3.31 6.45 9.27
CA VAL A 124 -3.04 5.52 10.37
C VAL A 124 -3.68 5.99 11.67
N LEU A 125 -3.57 7.28 11.97
CA LEU A 125 -4.21 7.87 13.16
C LEU A 125 -5.74 7.74 13.09
N ALA A 126 -6.34 8.08 11.95
CA ALA A 126 -7.79 7.98 11.76
C ALA A 126 -8.32 6.53 11.93
N PHE A 127 -7.61 5.54 11.38
CA PHE A 127 -7.95 4.13 11.60
C PHE A 127 -7.80 3.73 13.06
N MET A 128 -6.74 4.19 13.75
CA MET A 128 -6.53 3.86 15.15
C MET A 128 -7.55 4.52 16.06
N ASP A 129 -7.85 5.80 15.84
CA ASP A 129 -8.87 6.53 16.60
C ASP A 129 -10.25 5.86 16.45
N ASN A 130 -10.60 5.48 15.21
CA ASN A 130 -11.83 4.74 14.96
C ASN A 130 -11.84 3.37 15.68
N ALA A 131 -10.72 2.64 15.64
CA ALA A 131 -10.61 1.36 16.34
C ALA A 131 -10.77 1.53 17.85
N GLN A 132 -10.16 2.55 18.47
CA GLN A 132 -10.29 2.84 19.90
C GLN A 132 -11.72 3.27 20.28
N GLN A 133 -12.39 4.07 19.44
CA GLN A 133 -13.81 4.41 19.64
C GLN A 133 -14.71 3.17 19.59
N ASN A 134 -14.29 2.12 18.89
CA ASN A 134 -14.97 0.83 18.84
C ASN A 134 -14.42 -0.20 19.86
N GLY A 135 -13.69 0.27 20.88
CA GLY A 135 -13.29 -0.54 22.04
C GLY A 135 -11.93 -1.27 21.90
N VAL A 136 -11.13 -0.93 20.91
CA VAL A 136 -9.77 -1.46 20.82
C VAL A 136 -8.87 -0.74 21.83
N GLU A 137 -8.19 -1.51 22.68
CA GLU A 137 -7.11 -1.00 23.53
C GLU A 137 -5.79 -1.08 22.79
N LEU A 138 -5.02 0.03 22.77
CA LEU A 138 -3.70 0.13 22.17
C LEU A 138 -2.63 0.14 23.26
N PHE A 139 -1.70 -0.81 23.19
CA PHE A 139 -0.53 -0.91 24.06
C PHE A 139 0.73 -0.65 23.22
N LEU A 140 1.28 0.53 23.32
CA LEU A 140 2.56 0.92 22.74
C LEU A 140 3.73 0.41 23.60
N GLU A 141 4.97 0.44 23.04
CA GLU A 141 6.17 -0.08 23.70
C GLU A 141 5.96 -1.50 24.23
N THR A 142 5.09 -2.28 23.54
CA THR A 142 4.70 -3.64 23.93
C THR A 142 5.13 -4.60 22.84
N GLU A 143 6.26 -5.27 23.06
CA GLU A 143 6.86 -6.19 22.10
C GLU A 143 6.40 -7.62 22.35
N LEU A 144 5.90 -8.27 21.30
CA LEU A 144 5.63 -9.71 21.30
C LEU A 144 6.94 -10.47 21.42
N GLN A 145 7.03 -11.35 22.39
CA GLN A 145 8.21 -12.20 22.63
C GLN A 145 7.95 -13.67 22.28
N ASP A 146 6.71 -14.15 22.52
CA ASP A 146 6.34 -15.53 22.21
C ASP A 146 4.81 -15.68 22.10
N ILE A 147 4.36 -16.71 21.38
CA ILE A 147 2.97 -17.14 21.28
C ILE A 147 2.83 -18.47 22.02
N VAL A 148 2.03 -18.47 23.08
CA VAL A 148 1.80 -19.67 23.90
C VAL A 148 0.68 -20.50 23.27
N LEU A 149 1.02 -21.72 22.88
CA LEU A 149 0.12 -22.71 22.32
C LEU A 149 -0.22 -23.80 23.34
N SER A 150 -1.33 -24.50 23.11
CA SER A 150 -1.65 -25.74 23.82
C SER A 150 -0.60 -26.84 23.57
N ASP A 151 -0.57 -27.88 24.42
CA ASP A 151 0.39 -28.97 24.28
C ASP A 151 0.30 -29.68 22.92
N ASP A 152 -0.89 -29.79 22.36
CA ASP A 152 -1.13 -30.32 21.00
C ASP A 152 -0.95 -29.27 19.88
N ARG A 153 -0.56 -28.05 20.24
CA ARG A 153 -0.31 -26.89 19.34
C ARG A 153 -1.48 -26.47 18.45
N LYS A 154 -2.73 -26.79 18.83
CA LYS A 154 -3.92 -26.46 18.03
C LYS A 154 -4.62 -25.19 18.48
N GLU A 155 -4.33 -24.74 19.69
CA GLU A 155 -4.98 -23.56 20.27
C GLU A 155 -3.96 -22.54 20.74
N VAL A 156 -4.29 -21.26 20.56
CA VAL A 156 -3.55 -20.16 21.18
C VAL A 156 -4.11 -19.95 22.58
N LEU A 157 -3.23 -20.00 23.59
CA LEU A 157 -3.55 -19.77 25.00
C LEU A 157 -3.27 -18.31 25.41
N GLY A 158 -2.34 -17.65 24.72
CA GLY A 158 -1.95 -16.29 25.01
C GLY A 158 -0.64 -15.90 24.33
N ILE A 159 -0.12 -14.75 24.73
CA ILE A 159 1.16 -14.22 24.25
C ILE A 159 2.02 -13.76 25.43
N HIS A 160 3.32 -13.94 25.32
CA HIS A 160 4.30 -13.28 26.17
C HIS A 160 4.77 -11.98 25.52
N THR A 161 4.82 -10.93 26.31
CA THR A 161 5.32 -9.61 25.91
C THR A 161 6.39 -9.15 26.92
N ASN A 162 7.15 -8.11 26.57
CA ASN A 162 8.05 -7.44 27.51
C ASN A 162 7.31 -6.85 28.75
N ARG A 163 5.98 -6.80 28.74
CA ARG A 163 5.13 -6.32 29.86
C ARG A 163 4.40 -7.46 30.58
N GLY A 164 4.69 -8.72 30.25
CA GLY A 164 4.10 -9.89 30.87
C GLY A 164 3.18 -10.67 29.91
N PHE A 165 2.45 -11.62 30.51
CA PHE A 165 1.55 -12.52 29.79
C PHE A 165 0.18 -11.88 29.54
N MET A 166 -0.31 -11.99 28.31
CA MET A 166 -1.65 -11.58 27.90
C MET A 166 -2.43 -12.81 27.41
N ARG A 167 -3.56 -13.10 28.03
CA ARG A 167 -4.44 -14.20 27.61
C ARG A 167 -5.22 -13.82 26.36
N THR A 168 -5.17 -14.65 25.35
CA THR A 168 -5.98 -14.52 24.13
C THR A 168 -6.12 -15.87 23.44
N SER A 169 -7.20 -16.08 22.69
CA SER A 169 -7.41 -17.28 21.86
C SER A 169 -7.11 -17.04 20.37
N VAL A 170 -6.84 -15.78 19.97
CA VAL A 170 -6.56 -15.40 18.59
C VAL A 170 -5.43 -14.39 18.54
N VAL A 171 -4.49 -14.58 17.64
CA VAL A 171 -3.45 -13.61 17.31
C VAL A 171 -3.55 -13.26 15.84
N VAL A 172 -3.73 -11.97 15.54
CA VAL A 172 -3.67 -11.45 14.17
C VAL A 172 -2.27 -10.89 13.93
N ASN A 173 -1.52 -11.55 13.06
CA ASN A 173 -0.16 -11.15 12.71
C ASN A 173 -0.18 -10.03 11.66
N ALA A 174 0.01 -8.80 12.10
CA ALA A 174 0.14 -7.61 11.27
C ALA A 174 1.51 -6.91 11.47
N ALA A 175 2.56 -7.69 11.76
CA ALA A 175 3.88 -7.21 12.16
C ALA A 175 4.75 -6.67 10.99
N GLY A 176 4.16 -6.48 9.80
CA GLY A 176 4.86 -5.90 8.64
C GLY A 176 6.09 -6.71 8.25
N VAL A 177 7.25 -6.05 8.19
CA VAL A 177 8.53 -6.71 7.84
C VAL A 177 9.00 -7.76 8.84
N ASN A 178 8.37 -7.87 10.01
CA ASN A 178 8.68 -8.89 11.03
C ASN A 178 7.61 -10.00 11.07
N SER A 179 6.69 -10.06 10.08
CA SER A 179 5.59 -11.02 10.12
C SER A 179 6.05 -12.48 10.04
N ASP A 180 7.16 -12.76 9.36
CA ASP A 180 7.77 -14.10 9.34
C ASP A 180 8.32 -14.52 10.72
N LEU A 181 8.86 -13.57 11.47
CA LEU A 181 9.33 -13.85 12.84
C LEU A 181 8.17 -14.19 13.77
N VAL A 182 7.05 -13.45 13.64
CA VAL A 182 5.84 -13.73 14.42
C VAL A 182 5.21 -15.07 14.01
N ALA A 183 5.19 -15.39 12.70
CA ALA A 183 4.68 -16.67 12.22
C ALA A 183 5.48 -17.86 12.80
N LYS A 184 6.81 -17.74 12.86
CA LYS A 184 7.69 -18.76 13.47
C LYS A 184 7.38 -19.02 14.93
N MET A 185 6.96 -18.03 15.71
CA MET A 185 6.54 -18.23 17.12
C MET A 185 5.32 -19.17 17.21
N ALA A 186 4.44 -19.14 16.19
CA ALA A 186 3.32 -20.06 16.09
C ALA A 186 3.67 -21.42 15.42
N GLY A 187 4.92 -21.57 14.97
CA GLY A 187 5.42 -22.79 14.31
C GLY A 187 5.26 -22.80 12.80
N ASP A 188 4.96 -21.66 12.17
CA ASP A 188 4.94 -21.51 10.71
C ASP A 188 6.26 -20.88 10.24
N ASP A 189 7.07 -21.65 9.56
CA ASP A 189 8.34 -21.27 8.93
C ASP A 189 8.28 -21.36 7.39
N SER A 190 7.07 -21.39 6.82
CA SER A 190 6.84 -21.58 5.40
C SER A 190 7.29 -20.41 4.52
N PHE A 191 7.53 -19.24 5.11
CA PHE A 191 7.99 -18.04 4.40
C PHE A 191 9.01 -17.24 5.20
N SER A 192 9.75 -16.39 4.48
CA SER A 192 10.64 -15.38 5.05
C SER A 192 10.47 -14.06 4.32
N ILE A 193 10.74 -12.96 5.02
CA ILE A 193 10.65 -11.61 4.46
C ILE A 193 12.07 -11.06 4.30
N GLU A 194 12.42 -10.68 3.08
CA GLU A 194 13.63 -9.91 2.77
C GLU A 194 13.23 -8.44 2.59
N PRO A 195 13.48 -7.56 3.58
CA PRO A 195 13.10 -6.16 3.49
C PRO A 195 13.87 -5.44 2.38
N THR A 196 13.13 -4.78 1.48
CA THR A 196 13.72 -3.92 0.46
C THR A 196 13.43 -2.46 0.79
N ARG A 197 14.49 -1.62 0.76
CA ARG A 197 14.37 -0.18 0.99
C ARG A 197 14.19 0.56 -0.33
N GLY A 198 13.14 1.38 -0.43
CA GLY A 198 13.00 2.41 -1.46
C GLY A 198 13.70 3.70 -1.03
N GLU A 199 14.37 4.37 -1.97
CA GLU A 199 14.99 5.67 -1.73
C GLU A 199 14.22 6.75 -2.51
N TYR A 200 14.03 7.92 -1.87
CA TYR A 200 13.23 9.01 -2.41
C TYR A 200 14.03 10.32 -2.40
N TYR A 201 13.92 11.07 -3.49
CA TYR A 201 14.32 12.46 -3.52
C TYR A 201 13.11 13.33 -3.19
N ILE A 202 13.21 14.10 -2.11
CA ILE A 202 12.18 15.07 -1.76
C ILE A 202 12.53 16.38 -2.45
N MET A 203 11.65 16.83 -3.32
CA MET A 203 11.82 18.09 -4.06
C MET A 203 11.42 19.28 -3.19
N ASP A 204 11.99 20.47 -3.47
CA ASP A 204 11.59 21.70 -2.81
C ASP A 204 10.11 22.00 -3.07
N LYS A 205 9.41 22.52 -2.04
CA LYS A 205 7.98 22.85 -2.13
C LYS A 205 7.63 23.85 -3.23
N ASN A 206 8.60 24.67 -3.66
CA ASN A 206 8.40 25.66 -4.72
C ASN A 206 8.16 25.03 -6.10
N ILE A 207 8.49 23.73 -6.27
CA ILE A 207 8.22 22.96 -7.51
C ILE A 207 7.07 21.97 -7.35
N GLY A 208 6.30 22.08 -6.26
CA GLY A 208 5.20 21.15 -5.95
C GLY A 208 4.06 21.12 -6.97
N ASN A 209 4.00 22.07 -7.91
CA ASN A 209 3.02 22.13 -8.97
C ASN A 209 3.59 21.70 -10.34
N LEU A 210 4.75 21.03 -10.36
CA LEU A 210 5.38 20.58 -11.60
C LEU A 210 4.48 19.60 -12.36
N VAL A 211 3.84 18.67 -11.65
CA VAL A 211 2.87 17.72 -12.18
C VAL A 211 1.67 17.60 -11.24
N GLY A 212 0.50 17.29 -11.81
CA GLY A 212 -0.75 17.11 -11.06
C GLY A 212 -1.05 15.68 -10.64
N SER A 213 -0.42 14.71 -11.29
CA SER A 213 -0.68 13.27 -11.17
C SER A 213 0.58 12.50 -10.79
N PHE A 214 0.44 11.20 -10.47
CA PHE A 214 1.59 10.30 -10.37
C PHE A 214 2.05 9.84 -11.75
N PHE A 215 3.37 9.70 -11.89
CA PHE A 215 4.01 9.19 -13.11
C PHE A 215 4.90 7.99 -12.79
N PHE A 216 4.71 6.93 -13.56
CA PHE A 216 5.57 5.75 -13.58
C PHE A 216 6.13 5.56 -14.98
N ALA A 217 7.36 5.13 -15.09
CA ALA A 217 7.89 4.59 -16.34
C ALA A 217 7.42 3.14 -16.52
N CYS A 218 7.30 2.69 -17.77
CA CYS A 218 7.18 1.26 -18.04
C CYS A 218 8.37 0.51 -17.41
N PRO A 219 8.15 -0.65 -16.80
CA PRO A 219 9.25 -1.47 -16.28
C PRO A 219 10.24 -1.81 -17.38
N THR A 220 11.53 -1.66 -17.09
CA THR A 220 12.60 -2.09 -17.99
C THR A 220 13.02 -3.52 -17.66
N ASP A 221 13.81 -4.16 -18.56
CA ASP A 221 14.38 -5.50 -18.31
C ASP A 221 15.29 -5.56 -17.06
N LYS A 222 15.63 -4.41 -16.48
CA LYS A 222 16.41 -4.26 -15.25
C LYS A 222 15.56 -4.07 -13.98
N GLY A 223 14.24 -4.21 -14.09
CA GLY A 223 13.27 -4.02 -13.01
C GLY A 223 12.61 -2.63 -12.99
N LYS A 224 11.74 -2.44 -11.99
CA LYS A 224 11.08 -1.16 -11.68
C LYS A 224 12.02 -0.22 -10.99
#